data_24df1ce6993d3172a3d55622b28da9da
#
_entry.id   24df1ce6993d3172a3d55622b28da9da
#
_cell.length_a   1.000
_cell.length_b   1.000
_cell.length_c   1.000
_cell.angle_alpha   90.00
_cell.angle_beta   90.00
_cell.angle_gamma   90.00
#
_symmetry.space_group_name_H-M   'P 1'
#
loop_
_entity.id
_entity.type
_entity.pdbx_description
1 polymer ?
#
loop_
_entity_poly.entity_id
_entity_poly.type
_entity_poly.pdbx_seq_one_letter_code
_entity_poly.pdbx_strand_id
1 'polypeptide(L)'
;CPFHMTMAFAENAYTNGVSFFLNTKVTSIRKKDGSYTLETIHTDTDTPETFEAKVIINAAGVHADEFNNMVSEHKLHITARKGEYCLLDKTTGGLVDKTIFQLPGKYGKGILVTPTVHGNTLIGPTADDHDDKEATNTTRQGLDHVCSAARRSVPSVPVRQVITSFAGNRAHEDNHEFIIEELADAPHFVDCSGIESPGLTSSPAIGERVAQIVSGLLHAQKNPAWNGSRKGVLNPKTLSEEDYAALIRENPAYGNIICRCEMITEGEILDAIHRPLGARSLDGVKRRTR
;
A
#
# COMPACT_ATOMS: atom_id res chain seq x y z
N CYS A 1 8.96 -1.94 -5.52
CA CYS A 1 7.91 -0.92 -5.68
C CYS A 1 6.72 -1.27 -4.78
N PRO A 2 6.27 -0.38 -3.88
CA PRO A 2 5.15 -0.65 -2.96
C PRO A 2 3.86 -1.01 -3.70
N PHE A 3 3.52 -0.28 -4.75
CA PHE A 3 2.30 -0.53 -5.54
C PHE A 3 2.30 -1.92 -6.18
N HIS A 4 3.41 -2.31 -6.81
CA HIS A 4 3.50 -3.63 -7.46
C HIS A 4 3.41 -4.77 -6.45
N MET A 5 3.99 -4.61 -5.25
CA MET A 5 3.89 -5.60 -4.18
C MET A 5 2.43 -5.76 -3.71
N THR A 6 1.76 -4.66 -3.40
CA THR A 6 0.35 -4.66 -2.96
C THR A 6 -0.57 -5.27 -4.02
N MET A 7 -0.41 -4.84 -5.29
CA MET A 7 -1.18 -5.40 -6.40
C MET A 7 -0.91 -6.89 -6.60
N ALA A 8 0.34 -7.34 -6.44
CA ALA A 8 0.69 -8.74 -6.57
C ALA A 8 -0.03 -9.62 -5.55
N PHE A 9 -0.08 -9.20 -4.29
CA PHE A 9 -0.85 -9.91 -3.26
C PHE A 9 -2.34 -9.92 -3.56
N ALA A 10 -2.91 -8.78 -3.93
CA ALA A 10 -4.33 -8.68 -4.25
C ALA A 10 -4.72 -9.53 -5.47
N GLU A 11 -3.94 -9.48 -6.54
CA GLU A 11 -4.17 -10.31 -7.73
C GLU A 11 -4.05 -11.82 -7.43
N ASN A 12 -3.09 -12.22 -6.60
CA ASN A 12 -2.96 -13.63 -6.20
C ASN A 12 -4.15 -14.05 -5.34
N ALA A 13 -4.59 -13.23 -4.39
CA ALA A 13 -5.78 -13.48 -3.59
C ALA A 13 -7.03 -13.63 -4.49
N TYR A 14 -7.23 -12.71 -5.44
CA TYR A 14 -8.32 -12.76 -6.41
C TYR A 14 -8.30 -14.05 -7.24
N THR A 15 -7.14 -14.46 -7.73
CA THR A 15 -6.95 -15.71 -8.48
C THR A 15 -7.33 -16.94 -7.67
N ASN A 16 -7.22 -16.86 -6.35
CA ASN A 16 -7.60 -17.93 -5.40
C ASN A 16 -9.05 -17.76 -4.86
N GLY A 17 -9.87 -16.94 -5.49
CA GLY A 17 -11.31 -16.85 -5.21
C GLY A 17 -11.69 -15.81 -4.15
N VAL A 18 -10.78 -14.94 -3.73
CA VAL A 18 -11.12 -13.82 -2.84
C VAL A 18 -11.95 -12.77 -3.59
N SER A 19 -13.08 -12.39 -3.03
CA SER A 19 -13.90 -11.28 -3.54
C SER A 19 -13.39 -9.94 -3.01
N PHE A 20 -13.35 -8.94 -3.89
CA PHE A 20 -12.94 -7.58 -3.55
C PHE A 20 -14.11 -6.61 -3.75
N PHE A 21 -14.51 -5.95 -2.70
CA PHE A 21 -15.56 -4.92 -2.70
C PHE A 21 -14.88 -3.54 -2.64
N LEU A 22 -14.49 -3.03 -3.81
CA LEU A 22 -13.87 -1.72 -3.93
C LEU A 22 -14.92 -0.62 -3.80
N ASN A 23 -14.51 0.59 -3.37
CA ASN A 23 -15.41 1.71 -3.11
C ASN A 23 -16.53 1.36 -2.11
N THR A 24 -16.23 0.46 -1.17
CA THR A 24 -17.18 0.00 -0.17
C THR A 24 -16.64 0.31 1.23
N LYS A 25 -17.28 1.24 1.91
CA LYS A 25 -16.91 1.69 3.26
C LYS A 25 -17.71 0.91 4.30
N VAL A 26 -17.04 0.26 5.24
CA VAL A 26 -17.67 -0.31 6.43
C VAL A 26 -18.08 0.85 7.36
N THR A 27 -19.33 0.88 7.77
CA THR A 27 -19.91 1.92 8.64
C THR A 27 -20.23 1.42 10.03
N SER A 28 -20.48 0.13 10.19
CA SER A 28 -20.79 -0.49 11.48
C SER A 28 -20.39 -1.95 11.48
N ILE A 29 -19.92 -2.41 12.64
CA ILE A 29 -19.65 -3.83 12.91
C ILE A 29 -20.37 -4.19 14.20
N ARG A 30 -21.19 -5.26 14.16
CA ARG A 30 -21.94 -5.73 15.33
C ARG A 30 -21.68 -7.21 15.55
N LYS A 31 -21.45 -7.58 16.81
CA LYS A 31 -21.40 -8.99 17.23
C LYS A 31 -22.76 -9.64 17.08
N LYS A 32 -22.78 -10.87 16.61
CA LYS A 32 -23.92 -11.77 16.56
C LYS A 32 -23.46 -13.12 17.12
N ASP A 33 -24.36 -13.98 17.56
CA ASP A 33 -24.00 -15.30 18.10
C ASP A 33 -23.14 -16.09 17.11
N GLY A 34 -21.85 -16.22 17.41
CA GLY A 34 -20.86 -16.93 16.59
C GLY A 34 -20.47 -16.26 15.26
N SER A 35 -20.86 -15.02 15.03
CA SER A 35 -20.56 -14.28 13.78
C SER A 35 -20.57 -12.78 13.99
N TYR A 36 -20.32 -12.03 12.92
CA TYR A 36 -20.42 -10.58 12.85
C TYR A 36 -21.28 -10.13 11.69
N THR A 37 -22.02 -9.06 11.90
CA THR A 37 -22.72 -8.33 10.83
C THR A 37 -21.99 -7.03 10.54
N LEU A 38 -21.65 -6.77 9.28
CA LEU A 38 -21.03 -5.54 8.80
C LEU A 38 -22.05 -4.77 7.98
N GLU A 39 -22.28 -3.51 8.33
CA GLU A 39 -23.02 -2.58 7.49
C GLU A 39 -22.03 -1.79 6.66
N THR A 40 -22.31 -1.62 5.37
CA THR A 40 -21.43 -0.94 4.43
C THR A 40 -22.20 0.01 3.55
N ILE A 41 -21.48 0.97 2.95
CA ILE A 41 -22.02 1.88 1.94
C ILE A 41 -21.04 1.88 0.76
N HIS A 42 -21.58 1.72 -0.44
CA HIS A 42 -20.81 1.94 -1.67
C HIS A 42 -20.62 3.43 -1.88
N THR A 43 -19.37 3.90 -1.87
CA THR A 43 -19.04 5.33 -1.80
C THR A 43 -19.41 6.16 -3.03
N ASP A 44 -19.58 5.52 -4.20
CA ASP A 44 -19.93 6.22 -5.43
C ASP A 44 -21.45 6.32 -5.65
N THR A 45 -22.23 5.46 -5.00
CA THR A 45 -23.69 5.33 -5.23
C THR A 45 -24.52 5.50 -3.98
N ASP A 46 -23.87 5.64 -2.80
CA ASP A 46 -24.51 5.64 -1.47
C ASP A 46 -25.43 4.44 -1.21
N THR A 47 -25.17 3.33 -1.93
CA THR A 47 -25.99 2.11 -1.80
C THR A 47 -25.53 1.33 -0.55
N PRO A 48 -26.43 1.07 0.41
CA PRO A 48 -26.13 0.25 1.57
C PRO A 48 -26.08 -1.23 1.20
N GLU A 49 -25.16 -1.97 1.82
CA GLU A 49 -25.07 -3.41 1.72
C GLU A 49 -24.70 -3.99 3.10
N THR A 50 -25.09 -5.24 3.35
CA THR A 50 -24.82 -5.92 4.61
C THR A 50 -24.11 -7.24 4.34
N PHE A 51 -23.05 -7.49 5.10
CA PHE A 51 -22.30 -8.75 5.06
C PHE A 51 -22.39 -9.47 6.41
N GLU A 52 -22.40 -10.80 6.36
CA GLU A 52 -22.19 -11.63 7.54
C GLU A 52 -20.85 -12.34 7.43
N ALA A 53 -20.08 -12.36 8.53
CA ALA A 53 -18.76 -12.97 8.57
C ALA A 53 -18.57 -13.79 9.85
N LYS A 54 -17.94 -14.97 9.72
CA LYS A 54 -17.56 -15.79 10.87
C LYS A 54 -16.33 -15.24 11.60
N VAL A 55 -15.43 -14.62 10.86
CA VAL A 55 -14.22 -13.97 11.36
C VAL A 55 -14.05 -12.64 10.65
N ILE A 56 -13.66 -11.62 11.40
CA ILE A 56 -13.25 -10.33 10.85
C ILE A 56 -11.75 -10.17 11.06
N ILE A 57 -11.06 -9.62 10.07
CA ILE A 57 -9.70 -9.14 10.17
C ILE A 57 -9.74 -7.64 9.96
N ASN A 58 -9.44 -6.89 11.01
CA ASN A 58 -9.36 -5.43 10.95
C ASN A 58 -7.95 -5.03 10.51
N ALA A 59 -7.79 -4.62 9.26
CA ALA A 59 -6.53 -4.11 8.71
C ALA A 59 -6.73 -2.69 8.13
N ALA A 60 -7.51 -1.85 8.84
CA ALA A 60 -7.99 -0.56 8.35
C ALA A 60 -6.97 0.59 8.52
N GLY A 61 -5.70 0.29 8.87
CA GLY A 61 -4.63 1.29 8.96
C GLY A 61 -4.95 2.38 9.98
N VAL A 62 -4.97 3.65 9.55
CA VAL A 62 -5.24 4.78 10.45
C VAL A 62 -6.65 4.78 11.07
N HIS A 63 -7.57 4.00 10.49
CA HIS A 63 -8.94 3.84 10.99
C HIS A 63 -9.15 2.56 11.80
N ALA A 64 -8.11 1.80 12.10
CA ALA A 64 -8.25 0.51 12.77
C ALA A 64 -8.87 0.64 14.19
N ASP A 65 -8.58 1.71 14.89
CA ASP A 65 -9.18 2.01 16.20
C ASP A 65 -10.70 2.21 16.13
N GLU A 66 -11.22 2.77 15.05
CA GLU A 66 -12.67 2.97 14.87
C GLU A 66 -13.39 1.62 14.89
N PHE A 67 -12.86 0.61 14.17
CA PHE A 67 -13.46 -0.72 14.08
C PHE A 67 -13.22 -1.56 15.34
N ASN A 68 -12.01 -1.50 15.91
CA ASN A 68 -11.75 -2.10 17.22
C ASN A 68 -12.74 -1.60 18.25
N ASN A 69 -12.93 -0.28 18.30
CA ASN A 69 -13.76 0.38 19.30
C ASN A 69 -15.29 0.13 19.13
N MET A 70 -15.72 -0.41 17.99
CA MET A 70 -17.11 -0.86 17.77
C MET A 70 -17.41 -2.18 18.51
N VAL A 71 -16.42 -3.03 18.73
CA VAL A 71 -16.61 -4.42 19.16
C VAL A 71 -15.92 -4.76 20.48
N SER A 72 -14.90 -4.02 20.89
CA SER A 72 -14.09 -4.24 22.08
C SER A 72 -14.38 -3.21 23.17
N GLU A 73 -14.31 -3.65 24.43
CA GLU A 73 -14.28 -2.74 25.61
C GLU A 73 -12.89 -2.12 25.79
N HIS A 74 -11.83 -2.79 25.34
CA HIS A 74 -10.47 -2.28 25.32
C HIS A 74 -10.29 -1.31 24.15
N LYS A 75 -10.39 -0.02 24.48
CA LYS A 75 -10.33 1.04 23.46
C LYS A 75 -8.91 1.25 22.97
N LEU A 76 -8.77 1.28 21.66
CA LEU A 76 -7.55 1.59 20.95
C LEU A 76 -7.60 3.04 20.46
N HIS A 77 -6.45 3.67 20.36
CA HIS A 77 -6.29 4.99 19.77
C HIS A 77 -5.16 5.00 18.75
N ILE A 78 -5.46 5.44 17.54
CA ILE A 78 -4.51 5.58 16.44
C ILE A 78 -4.38 7.04 16.03
N THR A 79 -3.18 7.57 16.18
CA THR A 79 -2.82 8.91 15.72
C THR A 79 -2.33 8.84 14.27
N ALA A 80 -2.80 9.74 13.42
CA ALA A 80 -2.28 9.88 12.06
C ALA A 80 -0.92 10.58 12.11
N ARG A 81 0.18 9.82 11.86
CA ARG A 81 1.54 10.37 11.76
C ARG A 81 1.90 10.60 10.31
N LYS A 82 1.76 11.83 9.86
CA LYS A 82 1.99 12.22 8.47
C LYS A 82 3.47 12.22 8.11
N GLY A 83 3.77 11.64 6.96
CA GLY A 83 5.08 11.67 6.34
C GLY A 83 5.03 12.31 4.98
N GLU A 84 5.66 13.47 4.84
CA GLU A 84 5.77 14.20 3.58
C GLU A 84 7.07 13.86 2.87
N TYR A 85 7.01 13.71 1.55
CA TYR A 85 8.14 13.33 0.70
C TYR A 85 8.29 14.26 -0.49
N CYS A 86 9.53 14.39 -0.98
CA CYS A 86 9.84 14.92 -2.29
C CYS A 86 10.49 13.85 -3.15
N LEU A 87 10.00 13.68 -4.37
CA LEU A 87 10.62 12.84 -5.40
C LEU A 87 11.41 13.73 -6.36
N LEU A 88 12.68 13.39 -6.56
CA LEU A 88 13.56 14.10 -7.48
C LEU A 88 13.57 13.42 -8.85
N ASP A 89 13.96 14.18 -9.87
CA ASP A 89 14.06 13.73 -11.25
C ASP A 89 15.02 12.53 -11.41
N LYS A 90 14.86 11.73 -12.48
CA LYS A 90 15.72 10.58 -12.80
C LYS A 90 17.19 10.97 -13.05
N THR A 91 17.46 12.21 -13.43
CA THR A 91 18.83 12.74 -13.57
C THR A 91 19.60 12.72 -12.25
N THR A 92 18.91 12.56 -11.10
CA THR A 92 19.52 12.39 -9.78
C THR A 92 19.80 10.92 -9.45
N GLY A 93 19.46 9.99 -10.34
CA GLY A 93 19.80 8.58 -10.19
C GLY A 93 21.31 8.40 -10.02
N GLY A 94 21.71 7.59 -9.04
CA GLY A 94 23.12 7.44 -8.70
C GLY A 94 23.68 8.47 -7.73
N LEU A 95 22.88 9.42 -7.22
CA LEU A 95 23.27 10.32 -6.13
C LEU A 95 23.66 9.53 -4.87
N VAL A 96 22.94 8.45 -4.60
CA VAL A 96 23.20 7.48 -3.53
C VAL A 96 22.88 6.07 -4.02
N ASP A 97 23.69 5.09 -3.61
CA ASP A 97 23.46 3.66 -3.95
C ASP A 97 22.65 2.92 -2.88
N LYS A 98 22.56 3.49 -1.70
CA LYS A 98 21.86 2.94 -0.53
C LYS A 98 21.00 4.01 0.11
N THR A 99 20.01 3.60 0.88
CA THR A 99 19.25 4.53 1.73
C THR A 99 20.17 5.10 2.81
N ILE A 100 20.30 6.41 2.83
CA ILE A 100 21.06 7.13 3.85
C ILE A 100 20.11 7.53 4.97
N PHE A 101 20.41 7.09 6.18
CA PHE A 101 19.68 7.42 7.40
C PHE A 101 20.45 8.49 8.20
N GLN A 102 19.70 9.34 8.89
CA GLN A 102 20.26 10.15 9.96
C GLN A 102 20.40 9.31 11.24
N LEU A 103 21.23 9.78 12.19
CA LEU A 103 21.21 9.20 13.53
C LEU A 103 19.80 9.39 14.13
N PRO A 104 19.23 8.34 14.77
CA PRO A 104 17.90 8.44 15.38
C PRO A 104 17.85 9.59 16.39
N GLY A 105 16.85 10.42 16.27
CA GLY A 105 16.56 11.52 17.20
C GLY A 105 15.22 11.33 17.90
N LYS A 106 14.74 12.37 18.57
CA LYS A 106 13.45 12.38 19.27
C LYS A 106 12.28 11.94 18.37
N TYR A 107 12.36 12.22 17.07
CA TYR A 107 11.32 11.91 16.08
C TYR A 107 11.69 10.70 15.20
N GLY A 108 12.50 9.76 15.69
CA GLY A 108 12.88 8.54 15.00
C GLY A 108 14.02 8.71 14.00
N LYS A 109 13.90 8.07 12.83
CA LYS A 109 15.01 7.89 11.86
C LYS A 109 15.40 9.16 11.08
N GLY A 110 14.70 10.28 11.26
CA GLY A 110 14.92 11.52 10.52
C GLY A 110 14.55 11.43 9.03
N ILE A 111 15.03 12.42 8.27
CA ILE A 111 14.80 12.47 6.82
C ILE A 111 15.82 11.58 6.11
N LEU A 112 15.32 10.67 5.29
CA LEU A 112 16.10 9.73 4.49
C LEU A 112 16.39 10.30 3.10
N VAL A 113 17.52 9.86 2.51
CA VAL A 113 17.80 10.01 1.08
C VAL A 113 17.89 8.61 0.49
N THR A 114 16.97 8.27 -0.42
CA THR A 114 16.74 6.88 -0.86
C THR A 114 16.73 6.79 -2.38
N PRO A 115 17.49 5.88 -2.99
CA PRO A 115 17.37 5.57 -4.41
C PRO A 115 16.07 4.81 -4.65
N THR A 116 15.38 5.07 -5.77
CA THR A 116 14.19 4.33 -6.15
C THR A 116 14.47 3.30 -7.23
N VAL A 117 13.61 2.28 -7.34
CA VAL A 117 13.71 1.24 -8.38
C VAL A 117 13.53 1.79 -9.81
N HIS A 118 13.03 3.01 -9.96
CA HIS A 118 12.83 3.65 -11.26
C HIS A 118 13.92 4.69 -11.60
N GLY A 119 14.99 4.76 -10.79
CA GLY A 119 16.12 5.65 -11.04
C GLY A 119 15.94 7.08 -10.54
N ASN A 120 14.92 7.35 -9.73
CA ASN A 120 14.74 8.62 -9.05
C ASN A 120 15.43 8.61 -7.68
N THR A 121 15.59 9.78 -7.06
CA THR A 121 15.93 9.91 -5.64
C THR A 121 14.71 10.39 -4.86
N LEU A 122 14.41 9.73 -3.75
CA LEU A 122 13.34 10.08 -2.83
C LEU A 122 13.93 10.66 -1.56
N ILE A 123 13.43 11.80 -1.09
CA ILE A 123 13.80 12.40 0.20
C ILE A 123 12.58 12.55 1.09
N GLY A 124 12.74 12.27 2.37
CA GLY A 124 11.65 12.20 3.36
C GLY A 124 11.78 10.94 4.22
N PRO A 125 10.77 10.66 5.06
CA PRO A 125 9.57 11.45 5.33
C PRO A 125 9.74 12.44 6.49
N THR A 126 8.77 13.34 6.65
CA THR A 126 8.49 13.99 7.94
C THR A 126 7.82 13.00 8.92
N ALA A 127 7.59 13.44 10.15
CA ALA A 127 6.89 12.65 11.18
C ALA A 127 6.08 13.61 12.06
N ASP A 128 4.94 14.06 11.54
CA ASP A 128 4.10 15.04 12.18
C ASP A 128 2.75 14.42 12.56
N ASP A 129 2.44 14.44 13.84
CA ASP A 129 1.19 13.90 14.37
C ASP A 129 0.06 14.91 14.20
N HIS A 130 -1.13 14.45 13.79
CA HIS A 130 -2.32 15.28 13.65
C HIS A 130 -3.61 14.46 13.73
N ASP A 131 -4.73 15.18 14.00
CA ASP A 131 -6.02 14.54 14.28
C ASP A 131 -6.78 14.14 13.01
N ASP A 132 -6.51 14.80 11.88
CA ASP A 132 -7.21 14.51 10.63
C ASP A 132 -6.56 13.31 9.90
N LYS A 133 -7.17 12.14 10.06
CA LYS A 133 -6.73 10.89 9.44
C LYS A 133 -6.79 10.89 7.91
N GLU A 134 -7.52 11.82 7.30
CA GLU A 134 -7.64 11.97 5.84
C GLU A 134 -6.64 12.96 5.25
N ALA A 135 -5.96 13.77 6.07
CA ALA A 135 -5.04 14.81 5.60
C ALA A 135 -3.76 14.23 4.99
N THR A 136 -3.79 13.99 3.70
CA THR A 136 -2.63 13.53 2.89
C THR A 136 -2.03 14.62 2.01
N ASN A 137 -2.38 15.88 2.25
CA ASN A 137 -1.78 17.03 1.60
C ASN A 137 -0.35 17.27 2.09
N THR A 138 0.51 17.79 1.21
CA THR A 138 1.82 18.31 1.60
C THR A 138 1.72 19.77 2.06
N THR A 139 2.65 20.18 2.91
CA THR A 139 2.76 21.54 3.44
C THR A 139 4.09 22.17 3.04
N ARG A 140 4.11 23.49 2.86
CA ARG A 140 5.35 24.22 2.59
C ARG A 140 6.38 23.96 3.70
N GLN A 141 5.96 24.03 4.95
CA GLN A 141 6.82 23.83 6.10
C GLN A 141 7.45 22.43 6.10
N GLY A 142 6.64 21.37 5.85
CA GLY A 142 7.11 20.00 5.80
C GLY A 142 8.11 19.78 4.65
N LEU A 143 7.81 20.29 3.46
CA LEU A 143 8.69 20.17 2.29
C LEU A 143 10.00 20.95 2.48
N ASP A 144 9.97 22.17 3.05
CA ASP A 144 11.16 22.95 3.37
C ASP A 144 12.03 22.21 4.42
N HIS A 145 11.40 21.57 5.41
CA HIS A 145 12.07 20.72 6.38
C HIS A 145 12.73 19.52 5.71
N VAL A 146 12.01 18.77 4.87
CA VAL A 146 12.52 17.63 4.11
C VAL A 146 13.77 18.02 3.31
N CYS A 147 13.68 19.11 2.54
CA CYS A 147 14.79 19.60 1.71
C CYS A 147 16.01 20.01 2.51
N SER A 148 15.82 20.72 3.63
CA SER A 148 16.92 21.19 4.48
C SER A 148 17.60 20.03 5.22
N ALA A 149 16.79 19.11 5.77
CA ALA A 149 17.31 17.98 6.53
C ALA A 149 18.02 16.95 5.62
N ALA A 150 17.52 16.69 4.41
CA ALA A 150 18.18 15.83 3.44
C ALA A 150 19.60 16.30 3.12
N ARG A 151 19.81 17.61 2.98
CA ARG A 151 21.13 18.21 2.72
C ARG A 151 22.10 18.09 3.89
N ARG A 152 21.63 17.86 5.10
CA ARG A 152 22.55 17.57 6.23
C ARG A 152 23.22 16.21 6.08
N SER A 153 22.50 15.23 5.51
CA SER A 153 23.02 13.88 5.25
C SER A 153 23.78 13.79 3.93
N VAL A 154 23.26 14.43 2.88
CA VAL A 154 23.83 14.44 1.53
C VAL A 154 23.82 15.89 1.01
N PRO A 155 24.89 16.68 1.25
CA PRO A 155 24.94 18.11 0.90
C PRO A 155 24.66 18.41 -0.57
N SER A 156 24.98 17.46 -1.46
CA SER A 156 24.79 17.57 -2.92
C SER A 156 23.38 17.33 -3.40
N VAL A 157 22.39 17.05 -2.53
CA VAL A 157 20.98 16.85 -2.93
C VAL A 157 20.47 18.06 -3.72
N PRO A 158 20.12 17.88 -5.00
CA PRO A 158 19.70 18.97 -5.87
C PRO A 158 18.19 19.24 -5.72
N VAL A 159 17.78 19.86 -4.62
CA VAL A 159 16.34 20.10 -4.29
C VAL A 159 15.57 20.89 -5.36
N ARG A 160 16.27 21.57 -6.27
CA ARG A 160 15.62 22.23 -7.42
C ARG A 160 15.09 21.23 -8.47
N GLN A 161 15.52 19.99 -8.38
CA GLN A 161 15.07 18.89 -9.28
C GLN A 161 13.92 18.07 -8.68
N VAL A 162 13.23 18.58 -7.67
CA VAL A 162 11.97 17.99 -7.20
C VAL A 162 10.93 18.07 -8.29
N ILE A 163 10.41 16.91 -8.72
CA ILE A 163 9.38 16.82 -9.78
C ILE A 163 7.97 16.64 -9.21
N THR A 164 7.86 16.11 -7.99
CA THR A 164 6.59 15.98 -7.29
C THR A 164 6.80 15.80 -5.79
N SER A 165 5.75 16.05 -5.02
CA SER A 165 5.68 15.78 -3.60
C SER A 165 4.40 15.01 -3.28
N PHE A 166 4.41 14.26 -2.20
CA PHE A 166 3.25 13.53 -1.70
C PHE A 166 3.39 13.30 -0.19
N ALA A 167 2.28 12.97 0.44
CA ALA A 167 2.26 12.59 1.85
C ALA A 167 1.37 11.36 2.05
N GLY A 168 1.57 10.72 3.20
CA GLY A 168 0.74 9.62 3.66
C GLY A 168 0.77 9.53 5.17
N ASN A 169 -0.30 9.00 5.75
CA ASN A 169 -0.45 8.83 7.19
C ASN A 169 -0.06 7.42 7.62
N ARG A 170 0.78 7.33 8.65
CA ARG A 170 1.09 6.10 9.36
C ARG A 170 0.14 5.92 10.51
N ALA A 171 -0.29 4.69 10.75
CA ALA A 171 -1.16 4.30 11.85
C ALA A 171 -0.33 4.18 13.14
N HIS A 172 -0.07 5.31 13.80
CA HIS A 172 0.73 5.34 15.02
C HIS A 172 -0.13 4.99 16.24
N GLU A 173 0.18 3.88 16.89
CA GLU A 173 -0.44 3.42 18.13
C GLU A 173 0.36 3.96 19.32
N ASP A 174 -0.33 4.30 20.41
CA ASP A 174 0.25 5.03 21.56
C ASP A 174 1.45 4.32 22.22
N ASN A 175 1.49 2.99 22.22
CA ASN A 175 2.59 2.19 22.76
C ASN A 175 3.67 1.86 21.73
N HIS A 176 3.53 2.30 20.47
CA HIS A 176 4.43 1.99 19.35
C HIS A 176 4.52 0.49 19.01
N GLU A 177 3.47 -0.27 19.23
CA GLU A 177 3.44 -1.70 18.99
C GLU A 177 2.54 -2.07 17.81
N PHE A 178 2.90 -3.17 17.13
CA PHE A 178 2.03 -3.81 16.16
C PHE A 178 1.09 -4.76 16.91
N ILE A 179 -0.19 -4.49 16.86
CA ILE A 179 -1.23 -5.35 17.43
C ILE A 179 -1.65 -6.33 16.33
N ILE A 180 -1.36 -7.64 16.51
CA ILE A 180 -1.68 -8.69 15.54
C ILE A 180 -2.18 -9.89 16.31
N GLU A 181 -3.44 -9.85 16.74
CA GLU A 181 -4.02 -10.85 17.62
C GLU A 181 -5.55 -10.92 17.51
N GLU A 182 -6.14 -12.00 18.00
CA GLU A 182 -7.57 -12.09 18.27
C GLU A 182 -7.89 -11.33 19.55
N LEU A 183 -8.93 -10.51 19.52
CA LEU A 183 -9.36 -9.76 20.71
C LEU A 183 -10.00 -10.68 21.75
N ALA A 184 -9.52 -10.61 22.99
CA ALA A 184 -9.99 -11.47 24.08
C ALA A 184 -11.49 -11.28 24.41
N ASP A 185 -12.01 -10.05 24.27
CA ASP A 185 -13.40 -9.68 24.54
C ASP A 185 -14.28 -9.64 23.28
N ALA A 186 -13.68 -9.88 22.11
CA ALA A 186 -14.37 -10.00 20.83
C ALA A 186 -13.89 -11.24 20.05
N PRO A 187 -14.26 -12.45 20.47
CA PRO A 187 -13.85 -13.68 19.79
C PRO A 187 -14.12 -13.64 18.30
N HIS A 188 -13.22 -14.16 17.50
CA HIS A 188 -13.24 -14.16 16.02
C HIS A 188 -13.06 -12.76 15.37
N PHE A 189 -12.67 -11.76 16.16
CA PHE A 189 -12.20 -10.48 15.63
C PHE A 189 -10.68 -10.42 15.78
N VAL A 190 -9.97 -10.42 14.65
CA VAL A 190 -8.51 -10.35 14.60
C VAL A 190 -8.12 -8.92 14.27
N ASP A 191 -7.41 -8.28 15.18
CA ASP A 191 -6.92 -6.93 14.96
C ASP A 191 -5.53 -6.92 14.32
N CYS A 192 -5.32 -6.04 13.35
CA CYS A 192 -4.05 -5.73 12.71
C CYS A 192 -3.86 -4.22 12.74
N SER A 193 -3.67 -3.68 13.94
CA SER A 193 -3.63 -2.24 14.23
C SER A 193 -2.23 -1.76 14.58
N GLY A 194 -2.00 -0.46 14.55
CA GLY A 194 -0.72 0.14 14.90
C GLY A 194 0.41 -0.22 13.92
N ILE A 195 0.08 -0.75 12.74
CA ILE A 195 1.07 -1.19 11.76
C ILE A 195 1.58 0.02 10.98
N GLU A 196 2.58 0.66 11.52
CA GLU A 196 3.33 1.73 10.88
C GLU A 196 4.62 1.21 10.20
N SER A 197 5.67 1.99 10.04
CA SER A 197 6.94 1.54 9.45
C SER A 197 7.68 0.56 10.39
N PRO A 198 8.10 -0.63 9.91
CA PRO A 198 8.22 -1.09 8.53
C PRO A 198 7.07 -2.01 8.04
N GLY A 199 5.82 -1.69 8.28
CA GLY A 199 4.65 -2.54 8.04
C GLY A 199 4.58 -3.17 6.65
N LEU A 200 4.84 -2.41 5.58
CA LEU A 200 4.80 -2.96 4.22
C LEU A 200 5.84 -4.08 4.03
N THR A 201 7.06 -3.89 4.52
CA THR A 201 8.12 -4.91 4.43
C THR A 201 7.79 -6.13 5.28
N SER A 202 7.11 -5.93 6.41
CA SER A 202 6.69 -6.99 7.34
C SER A 202 5.38 -7.68 6.90
N SER A 203 4.65 -7.11 5.94
CA SER A 203 3.31 -7.58 5.57
C SER A 203 3.22 -9.05 5.15
N PRO A 204 4.24 -9.69 4.52
CA PRO A 204 4.18 -11.12 4.26
C PRO A 204 4.15 -11.96 5.53
N ALA A 205 4.99 -11.62 6.52
CA ALA A 205 5.04 -12.32 7.80
C ALA A 205 3.77 -12.04 8.64
N ILE A 206 3.26 -10.82 8.60
CA ILE A 206 1.98 -10.46 9.24
C ILE A 206 0.85 -11.28 8.63
N GLY A 207 0.77 -11.36 7.30
CA GLY A 207 -0.24 -12.14 6.60
C GLY A 207 -0.18 -13.63 6.95
N GLU A 208 1.02 -14.21 7.06
CA GLU A 208 1.21 -15.59 7.51
C GLU A 208 0.72 -15.78 8.96
N ARG A 209 1.07 -14.87 9.87
CA ARG A 209 0.62 -14.92 11.26
C ARG A 209 -0.90 -14.85 11.36
N VAL A 210 -1.53 -13.92 10.65
CA VAL A 210 -3.00 -13.75 10.61
C VAL A 210 -3.66 -15.00 10.03
N ALA A 211 -3.12 -15.57 8.95
CA ALA A 211 -3.62 -16.81 8.37
C ALA A 211 -3.56 -17.99 9.36
N GLN A 212 -2.51 -18.08 10.18
CA GLN A 212 -2.40 -19.08 11.24
C GLN A 212 -3.49 -18.91 12.30
N ILE A 213 -3.72 -17.66 12.78
CA ILE A 213 -4.78 -17.36 13.75
C ILE A 213 -6.14 -17.77 13.18
N VAL A 214 -6.50 -17.27 12.00
CA VAL A 214 -7.81 -17.52 11.37
C VAL A 214 -8.02 -19.00 11.04
N SER A 215 -6.97 -19.68 10.56
CA SER A 215 -7.04 -21.12 10.30
C SER A 215 -7.31 -21.93 11.57
N GLY A 216 -6.75 -21.52 12.70
CA GLY A 216 -7.04 -22.11 14.00
C GLY A 216 -8.50 -21.89 14.42
N LEU A 217 -8.99 -20.66 14.32
CA LEU A 217 -10.36 -20.29 14.69
C LEU A 217 -11.42 -21.03 13.85
N LEU A 218 -11.19 -21.18 12.57
CA LEU A 218 -12.12 -21.82 11.64
C LEU A 218 -11.88 -23.31 11.45
N HIS A 219 -10.85 -23.91 12.08
CA HIS A 219 -10.39 -25.27 11.77
C HIS A 219 -10.22 -25.51 10.27
N ALA A 220 -9.68 -24.48 9.58
CA ALA A 220 -9.63 -24.46 8.13
C ALA A 220 -8.69 -25.53 7.56
N GLN A 221 -9.13 -26.19 6.49
CA GLN A 221 -8.32 -27.13 5.76
C GLN A 221 -7.57 -26.43 4.62
N LYS A 222 -6.40 -26.98 4.25
CA LYS A 222 -5.67 -26.46 3.08
C LYS A 222 -6.51 -26.62 1.81
N ASN A 223 -6.59 -25.55 1.03
CA ASN A 223 -7.26 -25.61 -0.27
C ASN A 223 -6.37 -26.34 -1.29
N PRO A 224 -6.76 -27.55 -1.76
CA PRO A 224 -5.95 -28.30 -2.73
C PRO A 224 -5.86 -27.63 -4.10
N ALA A 225 -6.77 -26.73 -4.41
CA ALA A 225 -6.80 -25.94 -5.65
C ALA A 225 -6.04 -24.61 -5.55
N TRP A 226 -5.35 -24.36 -4.41
CA TRP A 226 -4.59 -23.12 -4.25
C TRP A 226 -3.48 -22.99 -5.28
N ASN A 227 -3.44 -21.84 -5.93
CA ASN A 227 -2.42 -21.49 -6.92
C ASN A 227 -1.54 -20.34 -6.40
N GLY A 228 -0.28 -20.64 -6.10
CA GLY A 228 0.71 -19.65 -5.67
C GLY A 228 1.26 -18.76 -6.79
N SER A 229 0.90 -19.05 -8.04
CA SER A 229 1.38 -18.32 -9.22
C SER A 229 0.31 -17.38 -9.76
N ARG A 230 0.76 -16.24 -10.28
CA ARG A 230 -0.08 -15.31 -11.02
C ARG A 230 0.62 -14.88 -12.31
N LYS A 231 -0.12 -14.38 -13.28
CA LYS A 231 0.46 -13.75 -14.46
C LYS A 231 1.27 -12.51 -14.04
N GLY A 232 2.58 -12.52 -14.30
CA GLY A 232 3.45 -11.37 -14.08
C GLY A 232 3.03 -10.16 -14.92
N VAL A 233 3.51 -8.98 -14.57
CA VAL A 233 3.42 -7.80 -15.45
C VAL A 233 4.55 -7.91 -16.46
N LEU A 234 4.19 -7.94 -17.75
CA LEU A 234 5.16 -7.94 -18.81
C LEU A 234 5.79 -6.55 -18.94
N ASN A 235 7.12 -6.50 -18.93
CA ASN A 235 7.86 -5.28 -19.22
C ASN A 235 8.64 -5.46 -20.53
N PRO A 236 8.15 -4.92 -21.65
CA PRO A 236 8.81 -5.08 -22.95
C PRO A 236 10.27 -4.61 -22.98
N LYS A 237 10.64 -3.64 -22.15
CA LYS A 237 12.01 -3.10 -22.06
C LYS A 237 13.05 -4.10 -21.55
N THR A 238 12.61 -5.20 -20.93
CA THR A 238 13.48 -6.25 -20.40
C THR A 238 13.64 -7.43 -21.37
N LEU A 239 12.93 -7.41 -22.49
CA LEU A 239 13.00 -8.45 -23.53
C LEU A 239 14.20 -8.22 -24.45
N SER A 240 14.69 -9.30 -25.07
CA SER A 240 15.58 -9.21 -26.23
C SER A 240 14.83 -8.59 -27.42
N GLU A 241 15.57 -8.09 -28.41
CA GLU A 241 14.95 -7.56 -29.65
C GLU A 241 14.12 -8.63 -30.37
N GLU A 242 14.61 -9.88 -30.37
CA GLU A 242 13.93 -11.02 -30.99
C GLU A 242 12.62 -11.36 -30.27
N ASP A 243 12.64 -11.43 -28.92
CA ASP A 243 11.45 -11.70 -28.10
C ASP A 243 10.43 -10.56 -28.19
N TYR A 244 10.91 -9.30 -28.24
CA TYR A 244 10.02 -8.16 -28.40
C TYR A 244 9.36 -8.16 -29.79
N ALA A 245 10.12 -8.48 -30.85
CA ALA A 245 9.55 -8.63 -32.19
C ALA A 245 8.55 -9.81 -32.26
N ALA A 246 8.80 -10.89 -31.55
CA ALA A 246 7.85 -12.01 -31.43
C ALA A 246 6.56 -11.56 -30.72
N LEU A 247 6.69 -10.84 -29.61
CA LEU A 247 5.55 -10.26 -28.86
C LEU A 247 4.69 -9.36 -29.76
N ILE A 248 5.30 -8.49 -30.57
CA ILE A 248 4.56 -7.62 -31.51
C ILE A 248 3.83 -8.43 -32.57
N ARG A 249 4.43 -9.53 -33.07
CA ARG A 249 3.73 -10.42 -34.01
C ARG A 249 2.52 -11.10 -33.40
N GLU A 250 2.62 -11.49 -32.13
CA GLU A 250 1.53 -12.11 -31.39
C GLU A 250 0.44 -11.08 -31.02
N ASN A 251 0.84 -9.91 -30.57
CA ASN A 251 -0.08 -8.83 -30.19
C ASN A 251 0.47 -7.47 -30.68
N PRO A 252 -0.02 -6.95 -31.82
CA PRO A 252 0.44 -5.70 -32.43
C PRO A 252 0.32 -4.47 -31.50
N ALA A 253 -0.52 -4.49 -30.49
CA ALA A 253 -0.65 -3.40 -29.54
C ALA A 253 0.66 -3.10 -28.78
N TYR A 254 1.55 -4.08 -28.63
CA TYR A 254 2.89 -3.85 -28.05
C TYR A 254 3.83 -3.09 -28.99
N GLY A 255 3.52 -2.98 -30.27
CA GLY A 255 4.26 -2.15 -31.22
C GLY A 255 3.83 -0.67 -31.24
N ASN A 256 2.71 -0.34 -30.64
CA ASN A 256 2.17 1.01 -30.63
C ASN A 256 2.54 1.75 -29.33
N ILE A 257 3.44 2.75 -29.42
CA ILE A 257 3.90 3.54 -28.28
C ILE A 257 2.93 4.68 -28.00
N ILE A 258 2.25 4.64 -26.87
CA ILE A 258 1.29 5.67 -26.41
C ILE A 258 1.99 6.75 -25.58
N CYS A 259 2.82 6.34 -24.61
CA CYS A 259 3.59 7.28 -23.80
C CYS A 259 5.06 7.32 -24.24
N ARG A 260 5.46 8.37 -24.95
CA ARG A 260 6.83 8.53 -25.47
C ARG A 260 7.87 8.81 -24.38
N CYS A 261 7.47 9.47 -23.27
CA CYS A 261 8.40 9.79 -22.17
C CYS A 261 8.87 8.53 -21.44
N GLU A 262 7.95 7.59 -21.21
CA GLU A 262 8.21 6.34 -20.50
C GLU A 262 8.22 5.13 -21.47
N MET A 263 8.06 5.37 -22.78
CA MET A 263 8.01 4.32 -23.81
C MET A 263 7.02 3.20 -23.47
N ILE A 264 5.82 3.59 -22.99
CA ILE A 264 4.76 2.64 -22.66
C ILE A 264 3.90 2.37 -23.89
N THR A 265 3.70 1.11 -24.16
CA THR A 265 2.93 0.62 -25.30
C THR A 265 1.44 0.52 -25.01
N GLU A 266 0.62 0.48 -26.05
CA GLU A 266 -0.81 0.19 -25.96
C GLU A 266 -1.05 -1.19 -25.31
N GLY A 267 -0.24 -2.18 -25.61
CA GLY A 267 -0.33 -3.52 -25.05
C GLY A 267 -0.15 -3.53 -23.52
N GLU A 268 0.82 -2.75 -22.98
CA GLU A 268 0.99 -2.61 -21.53
C GLU A 268 -0.21 -1.92 -20.88
N ILE A 269 -0.80 -0.91 -21.54
CA ILE A 269 -1.98 -0.20 -21.02
C ILE A 269 -3.18 -1.13 -20.99
N LEU A 270 -3.41 -1.88 -22.08
CA LEU A 270 -4.50 -2.85 -22.15
C LEU A 270 -4.35 -3.97 -21.12
N ASP A 271 -3.13 -4.49 -20.92
CA ASP A 271 -2.86 -5.45 -19.85
C ASP A 271 -3.17 -4.85 -18.49
N ALA A 272 -2.75 -3.61 -18.21
CA ALA A 272 -3.03 -2.93 -16.95
C ALA A 272 -4.53 -2.73 -16.68
N ILE A 273 -5.35 -2.58 -17.72
CA ILE A 273 -6.81 -2.42 -17.62
C ILE A 273 -7.52 -3.76 -17.42
N HIS A 274 -7.11 -4.79 -18.18
CA HIS A 274 -7.84 -6.06 -18.25
C HIS A 274 -7.37 -7.13 -17.26
N ARG A 275 -6.29 -6.90 -16.52
CA ARG A 275 -5.83 -7.82 -15.45
C ARG A 275 -6.85 -7.96 -14.33
N PRO A 276 -6.75 -9.03 -13.51
CA PRO A 276 -7.47 -9.09 -12.25
C PRO A 276 -7.26 -7.80 -11.44
N LEU A 277 -8.34 -7.22 -10.93
CA LEU A 277 -8.32 -5.92 -10.24
C LEU A 277 -7.67 -4.80 -11.09
N GLY A 278 -7.97 -4.78 -12.38
CA GLY A 278 -7.37 -3.86 -13.35
C GLY A 278 -7.59 -2.38 -13.04
N ALA A 279 -6.83 -1.55 -13.74
CA ALA A 279 -6.86 -0.10 -13.57
C ALA A 279 -8.23 0.48 -13.95
N ARG A 280 -8.76 1.39 -13.12
CA ARG A 280 -10.04 2.10 -13.33
C ARG A 280 -9.86 3.60 -13.58
N SER A 281 -8.62 4.09 -13.57
CA SER A 281 -8.27 5.49 -13.77
C SER A 281 -6.92 5.62 -14.47
N LEU A 282 -6.61 6.81 -14.98
CA LEU A 282 -5.30 7.10 -15.55
C LEU A 282 -4.17 6.92 -14.52
N ASP A 283 -4.41 7.30 -13.28
CA ASP A 283 -3.45 7.09 -12.20
C ASP A 283 -3.26 5.59 -11.92
N GLY A 284 -4.33 4.81 -11.93
CA GLY A 284 -4.29 3.35 -11.83
C GLY A 284 -3.46 2.69 -12.94
N VAL A 285 -3.54 3.18 -14.18
CA VAL A 285 -2.69 2.72 -15.29
C VAL A 285 -1.23 3.09 -15.02
N LYS A 286 -0.93 4.35 -14.67
CA LYS A 286 0.43 4.80 -14.37
C LYS A 286 1.10 3.95 -13.30
N ARG A 287 0.38 3.61 -12.23
CA ARG A 287 0.90 2.79 -11.11
C ARG A 287 1.19 1.34 -11.50
N ARG A 288 0.70 0.87 -12.64
CA ARG A 288 0.91 -0.50 -13.15
C ARG A 288 1.94 -0.59 -14.28
N THR A 289 2.10 0.48 -15.04
CA THR A 289 2.97 0.49 -16.23
C THR A 289 4.32 1.16 -15.99
N ARG A 290 4.51 1.75 -14.81
CA ARG A 290 5.74 2.47 -14.47
C ARG A 290 6.38 1.93 -13.19
#